data_b9c80b24f47af137fde9d17302202ef7
#
_entry.id   b9c80b24f47af137fde9d17302202ef7
#
_cell.length_a   1.000
_cell.length_b   1.000
_cell.length_c   1.000
_cell.angle_alpha   90.00
_cell.angle_beta   90.00
_cell.angle_gamma   90.00
#
_symmetry.space_group_name_H-M   'P 1'
#
loop_
_entity.id
_entity.type
_entity.pdbx_description
1 polymer ?
#
loop_
_entity_poly.entity_id
_entity_poly.type
_entity_poly.pdbx_seq_one_letter_code
_entity_poly.pdbx_strand_id
1 'polypeptide(L)'
;MKHFRTLLTLVAIVTASLYAYCEPLVLEPPFKEGQTLKYLITTDVILSSEEAGSKEASISTELQIDVVKTNDNGTVMNTRFNKSKVESDEATDLQELAGTLNDMDMTVTVHVNPIGRPDSILNINEIRELCRGAIMKHLNPEMFSDTTFNYEALIELSLQKICSPKRLLSETFESSNLLTFYGYDLNSGIFPSGEIVGYKLAALDPELKTLLMATKQNNDIVEVTLSGNGDQGIKVKGSWTFANNLLQHGSKKITWDMYGTSMVIDITAKLCK
;
A
#
# COMPACT_ATOMS: atom_id res chain seq x y z
N MET A 1 -7.04 -19.45 50.53
CA MET A 1 -6.81 -20.03 49.19
C MET A 1 -8.09 -20.30 48.36
N LYS A 2 -9.18 -20.79 48.96
CA LYS A 2 -10.43 -21.05 48.20
C LYS A 2 -11.02 -19.75 47.58
N HIS A 3 -11.09 -18.66 48.32
CA HIS A 3 -11.68 -17.37 47.81
C HIS A 3 -10.83 -16.73 46.70
N PHE A 4 -9.52 -16.92 46.71
CA PHE A 4 -8.66 -16.38 45.65
C PHE A 4 -8.84 -17.11 44.30
N ARG A 5 -9.04 -18.44 44.35
CA ARG A 5 -9.38 -19.23 43.14
C ARG A 5 -10.76 -18.85 42.57
N THR A 6 -11.76 -18.62 43.42
CA THR A 6 -13.09 -18.19 42.98
C THR A 6 -13.04 -16.79 42.31
N LEU A 7 -12.26 -15.86 42.87
CA LEU A 7 -12.08 -14.54 42.32
C LEU A 7 -11.38 -14.60 40.95
N LEU A 8 -10.32 -15.39 40.80
CA LEU A 8 -9.61 -15.59 39.54
C LEU A 8 -10.51 -16.22 38.46
N THR A 9 -11.35 -17.18 38.84
CA THR A 9 -12.31 -17.80 37.92
C THR A 9 -13.40 -16.81 37.49
N LEU A 10 -13.88 -15.97 38.43
CA LEU A 10 -14.87 -14.93 38.10
C LEU A 10 -14.29 -13.86 37.15
N VAL A 11 -13.05 -13.40 37.38
CA VAL A 11 -12.36 -12.46 36.50
C VAL A 11 -12.14 -13.08 35.12
N ALA A 12 -11.71 -14.36 35.04
CA ALA A 12 -11.54 -15.04 33.77
C ALA A 12 -12.87 -15.21 33.00
N ILE A 13 -13.97 -15.50 33.70
CA ILE A 13 -15.30 -15.60 33.05
C ILE A 13 -15.80 -14.23 32.58
N VAL A 14 -15.59 -13.17 33.37
CA VAL A 14 -16.00 -11.81 32.99
C VAL A 14 -15.16 -11.30 31.81
N THR A 15 -13.87 -11.53 31.81
CA THR A 15 -13.01 -11.18 30.67
C THR A 15 -13.35 -12.00 29.42
N ALA A 16 -13.57 -13.31 29.55
CA ALA A 16 -13.99 -14.16 28.44
C ALA A 16 -15.36 -13.75 27.86
N SER A 17 -16.31 -13.36 28.74
CA SER A 17 -17.63 -12.89 28.28
C SER A 17 -17.58 -11.50 27.66
N LEU A 18 -16.66 -10.61 28.07
CA LEU A 18 -16.43 -9.32 27.41
C LEU A 18 -15.83 -9.49 26.00
N TYR A 19 -14.93 -10.46 25.82
CA TYR A 19 -14.40 -10.80 24.49
C TYR A 19 -15.44 -11.50 23.60
N ALA A 20 -16.37 -12.24 24.15
CA ALA A 20 -17.41 -12.95 23.38
C ALA A 20 -18.54 -12.05 22.87
N TYR A 21 -18.62 -10.79 23.31
CA TYR A 21 -19.68 -9.84 22.91
C TYR A 21 -19.20 -8.74 21.96
N CYS A 22 -17.93 -8.70 21.56
CA CYS A 22 -17.48 -7.77 20.53
C CYS A 22 -17.85 -8.36 19.15
N GLU A 23 -18.91 -7.85 18.55
CA GLU A 23 -19.18 -8.17 17.14
C GLU A 23 -17.95 -7.81 16.27
N PRO A 24 -17.57 -8.67 15.31
CA PRO A 24 -16.46 -8.37 14.44
C PRO A 24 -16.72 -7.07 13.68
N LEU A 25 -15.76 -6.16 13.70
CA LEU A 25 -15.80 -4.95 12.91
C LEU A 25 -15.13 -5.20 11.57
N VAL A 26 -15.93 -5.48 10.54
CA VAL A 26 -15.43 -5.78 9.18
C VAL A 26 -15.90 -4.67 8.24
N LEU A 27 -14.96 -4.13 7.44
CA LEU A 27 -15.29 -3.24 6.34
C LEU A 27 -15.76 -4.07 5.14
N GLU A 28 -16.95 -3.79 4.66
CA GLU A 28 -17.50 -4.39 3.45
C GLU A 28 -17.09 -3.57 2.22
N PRO A 29 -16.79 -4.19 1.06
CA PRO A 29 -16.46 -3.46 -0.15
C PRO A 29 -17.63 -2.59 -0.62
N PRO A 30 -17.48 -1.25 -0.69
CA PRO A 30 -18.58 -0.34 -1.04
C PRO A 30 -18.72 -0.08 -2.53
N PHE A 31 -18.09 -0.91 -3.38
CA PHE A 31 -17.90 -0.63 -4.81
C PHE A 31 -19.16 -0.90 -5.62
N LYS A 32 -19.55 0.07 -6.46
CA LYS A 32 -20.72 -0.03 -7.34
C LYS A 32 -20.28 0.09 -8.80
N GLU A 33 -20.84 -0.74 -9.67
CA GLU A 33 -20.61 -0.69 -11.10
C GLU A 33 -20.85 0.72 -11.66
N GLY A 34 -19.95 1.21 -12.49
CA GLY A 34 -19.96 2.56 -13.03
C GLY A 34 -19.46 3.66 -12.09
N GLN A 35 -19.06 3.31 -10.86
CA GLN A 35 -18.47 4.28 -9.92
C GLN A 35 -17.04 4.63 -10.32
N THR A 36 -16.72 5.92 -10.29
CA THR A 36 -15.33 6.41 -10.39
C THR A 36 -14.90 7.02 -9.08
N LEU A 37 -13.76 6.59 -8.58
CA LEU A 37 -13.10 7.11 -7.38
C LEU A 37 -11.77 7.74 -7.78
N LYS A 38 -11.42 8.86 -7.16
CA LYS A 38 -10.13 9.53 -7.36
C LYS A 38 -9.48 9.79 -6.03
N TYR A 39 -8.24 9.36 -5.90
CA TYR A 39 -7.43 9.60 -4.71
C TYR A 39 -6.21 10.41 -5.07
N LEU A 40 -5.93 11.44 -4.28
CA LEU A 40 -4.62 12.08 -4.27
C LEU A 40 -3.74 11.31 -3.29
N ILE A 41 -2.65 10.74 -3.79
CA ILE A 41 -1.66 10.03 -3.00
C ILE A 41 -0.40 10.89 -2.99
N THR A 42 0.11 11.19 -1.80
CA THR A 42 1.38 11.89 -1.63
C THR A 42 2.33 11.02 -0.82
N THR A 43 3.55 10.90 -1.28
CA THR A 43 4.64 10.19 -0.60
C THR A 43 5.79 11.14 -0.43
N ASP A 44 6.09 11.48 0.82
CA ASP A 44 7.25 12.27 1.21
C ASP A 44 8.34 11.35 1.77
N VAL A 45 9.54 11.48 1.27
CA VAL A 45 10.70 10.69 1.70
C VAL A 45 11.79 11.64 2.15
N ILE A 46 12.27 11.45 3.37
CA ILE A 46 13.41 12.17 3.92
C ILE A 46 14.47 11.12 4.25
N LEU A 47 15.65 11.27 3.67
CA LEU A 47 16.82 10.47 3.96
C LEU A 47 17.87 11.38 4.59
N SER A 48 18.32 11.06 5.80
CA SER A 48 19.33 11.84 6.52
C SER A 48 20.49 10.95 6.94
N SER A 49 21.71 11.44 6.75
CA SER A 49 22.91 10.79 7.26
C SER A 49 23.88 11.84 7.84
N GLU A 50 24.71 11.42 8.78
CA GLU A 50 25.71 12.30 9.39
C GLU A 50 26.74 12.84 8.35
N GLU A 51 27.04 12.04 7.32
CA GLU A 51 28.04 12.40 6.31
C GLU A 51 27.46 13.18 5.11
N ALA A 52 26.24 12.81 4.65
CA ALA A 52 25.66 13.35 3.42
C ALA A 52 24.58 14.43 3.67
N GLY A 53 24.26 14.72 4.93
CA GLY A 53 23.18 15.66 5.28
C GLY A 53 21.80 15.06 5.04
N SER A 54 20.81 15.92 4.82
CA SER A 54 19.42 15.53 4.57
C SER A 54 19.05 15.76 3.11
N LYS A 55 18.34 14.78 2.51
CA LYS A 55 17.77 14.86 1.17
C LYS A 55 16.28 14.59 1.25
N GLU A 56 15.49 15.37 0.53
CA GLU A 56 14.04 15.30 0.54
C GLU A 56 13.49 15.07 -0.86
N ALA A 57 12.45 14.25 -0.95
CA ALA A 57 11.69 14.05 -2.17
C ALA A 57 10.21 13.90 -1.85
N SER A 58 9.37 14.55 -2.64
CA SER A 58 7.91 14.45 -2.57
C SER A 58 7.36 13.98 -3.91
N ILE A 59 6.51 12.95 -3.87
CA ILE A 59 5.81 12.43 -5.03
C ILE A 59 4.33 12.55 -4.79
N SER A 60 3.64 13.25 -5.68
CA SER A 60 2.18 13.43 -5.62
C SER A 60 1.56 12.84 -6.90
N THR A 61 0.55 12.00 -6.74
CA THR A 61 -0.09 11.30 -7.87
C THR A 61 -1.59 11.18 -7.66
N GLU A 62 -2.38 11.44 -8.71
CA GLU A 62 -3.81 11.13 -8.72
C GLU A 62 -4.00 9.67 -9.16
N LEU A 63 -4.56 8.83 -8.28
CA LEU A 63 -5.02 7.49 -8.62
C LEU A 63 -6.50 7.52 -8.93
N GLN A 64 -6.88 7.19 -10.16
CA GLN A 64 -8.26 6.99 -10.57
C GLN A 64 -8.59 5.50 -10.55
N ILE A 65 -9.74 5.16 -9.98
CA ILE A 65 -10.30 3.80 -9.93
C ILE A 65 -11.69 3.85 -10.55
N ASP A 66 -11.87 3.16 -11.67
CA ASP A 66 -13.15 3.01 -12.34
C ASP A 66 -13.68 1.59 -12.09
N VAL A 67 -14.81 1.47 -11.41
CA VAL A 67 -15.46 0.18 -11.15
C VAL A 67 -16.20 -0.27 -12.41
N VAL A 68 -15.66 -1.27 -13.09
CA VAL A 68 -16.17 -1.74 -14.38
C VAL A 68 -17.35 -2.69 -14.23
N LYS A 69 -17.25 -3.61 -13.23
CA LYS A 69 -18.24 -4.65 -12.99
C LYS A 69 -18.20 -5.10 -11.55
N THR A 70 -19.37 -5.35 -10.97
CA THR A 70 -19.51 -5.95 -9.62
C THR A 70 -20.52 -7.10 -9.67
N ASN A 71 -20.18 -8.24 -9.07
CA ASN A 71 -21.03 -9.41 -8.93
C ASN A 71 -20.60 -10.26 -7.72
N ASP A 72 -21.25 -11.39 -7.50
CA ASP A 72 -20.98 -12.29 -6.36
C ASP A 72 -19.54 -12.85 -6.35
N ASN A 73 -18.86 -12.86 -7.48
CA ASN A 73 -17.47 -13.32 -7.58
C ASN A 73 -16.44 -12.20 -7.28
N GLY A 74 -16.90 -10.97 -7.10
CA GLY A 74 -16.05 -9.81 -6.80
C GLY A 74 -16.27 -8.64 -7.74
N THR A 75 -15.27 -7.77 -7.79
CA THR A 75 -15.31 -6.49 -8.53
C THR A 75 -14.14 -6.40 -9.50
N VAL A 76 -14.39 -5.99 -10.72
CA VAL A 76 -13.36 -5.63 -11.71
C VAL A 76 -13.20 -4.12 -11.72
N MET A 77 -11.98 -3.64 -11.56
CA MET A 77 -11.64 -2.22 -11.54
C MET A 77 -10.54 -1.90 -12.55
N ASN A 78 -10.66 -0.77 -13.22
CA ASN A 78 -9.57 -0.16 -13.96
C ASN A 78 -8.91 0.89 -13.08
N THR A 79 -7.60 0.81 -12.90
CA THR A 79 -6.82 1.77 -12.12
C THR A 79 -5.83 2.49 -13.01
N ARG A 80 -5.70 3.81 -12.84
CA ARG A 80 -4.76 4.66 -13.57
C ARG A 80 -4.09 5.63 -12.64
N PHE A 81 -2.78 5.79 -12.81
CA PHE A 81 -2.02 6.88 -12.17
C PHE A 81 -1.95 8.06 -13.11
N ASN A 82 -2.52 9.18 -12.71
CA ASN A 82 -2.56 10.40 -13.49
C ASN A 82 -1.77 11.51 -12.80
N LYS A 83 -1.21 12.44 -13.57
CA LYS A 83 -0.63 13.68 -13.06
C LYS A 83 0.43 13.48 -11.95
N SER A 84 1.31 12.51 -12.13
CA SER A 84 2.41 12.33 -11.19
C SER A 84 3.34 13.55 -11.22
N LYS A 85 3.60 14.13 -10.06
CA LYS A 85 4.49 15.28 -9.86
C LYS A 85 5.57 14.87 -8.86
N VAL A 86 6.81 15.13 -9.20
CA VAL A 86 7.95 14.91 -8.32
C VAL A 86 8.60 16.24 -7.98
N GLU A 87 8.80 16.49 -6.71
CA GLU A 87 9.57 17.60 -6.17
C GLU A 87 10.74 16.99 -5.39
N SER A 88 11.98 17.32 -5.76
CA SER A 88 13.18 16.82 -5.10
C SER A 88 14.33 17.78 -5.32
N ASP A 89 15.24 17.84 -4.36
CA ASP A 89 16.46 18.65 -4.45
C ASP A 89 17.47 18.10 -5.50
N GLU A 90 17.35 16.80 -5.87
CA GLU A 90 18.20 16.11 -6.89
C GLU A 90 17.37 15.69 -8.12
N ALA A 91 16.54 16.55 -8.62
CA ALA A 91 15.29 16.28 -9.31
C ALA A 91 15.34 15.80 -10.77
N THR A 92 16.44 15.79 -11.49
CA THR A 92 16.43 15.54 -12.94
C THR A 92 15.92 14.14 -13.31
N ASP A 93 16.50 13.11 -12.74
CA ASP A 93 16.19 11.72 -13.12
C ASP A 93 14.79 11.27 -12.66
N LEU A 94 14.38 11.68 -11.45
CA LEU A 94 13.06 11.34 -10.91
C LEU A 94 11.92 12.11 -11.61
N GLN A 95 12.16 13.36 -12.01
CA GLN A 95 11.20 14.14 -12.79
C GLN A 95 11.04 13.60 -14.21
N GLU A 96 12.12 13.16 -14.84
CA GLU A 96 12.09 12.50 -16.14
C GLU A 96 11.34 11.16 -16.07
N LEU A 97 11.57 10.37 -15.02
CA LEU A 97 10.84 9.14 -14.77
C LEU A 97 9.34 9.40 -14.57
N ALA A 98 8.97 10.41 -13.78
CA ALA A 98 7.56 10.78 -13.59
C ALA A 98 6.91 11.26 -14.89
N GLY A 99 7.63 12.01 -15.73
CA GLY A 99 7.19 12.38 -17.08
C GLY A 99 6.91 11.15 -17.93
N THR A 100 7.82 10.20 -17.95
CA THR A 100 7.66 8.94 -18.69
C THR A 100 6.44 8.14 -18.21
N LEU A 101 6.23 8.04 -16.88
CA LEU A 101 5.07 7.34 -16.31
C LEU A 101 3.74 8.04 -16.67
N ASN A 102 3.72 9.37 -16.68
CA ASN A 102 2.54 10.13 -17.09
C ASN A 102 2.20 9.93 -18.58
N ASP A 103 3.22 9.78 -19.42
CA ASP A 103 3.05 9.58 -20.87
C ASP A 103 2.61 8.16 -21.23
N MET A 104 2.80 7.18 -20.34
CA MET A 104 2.47 5.78 -20.62
C MET A 104 0.98 5.46 -20.70
N ASP A 105 0.08 6.35 -20.20
CA ASP A 105 -1.39 6.11 -20.12
C ASP A 105 -1.74 4.65 -19.71
N MET A 106 -1.02 4.15 -18.71
CA MET A 106 -1.13 2.76 -18.31
C MET A 106 -2.37 2.53 -17.46
N THR A 107 -3.26 1.67 -17.94
CA THR A 107 -4.40 1.17 -17.18
C THR A 107 -4.10 -0.22 -16.63
N VAL A 108 -4.23 -0.42 -15.32
CA VAL A 108 -4.12 -1.72 -14.67
C VAL A 108 -5.54 -2.22 -14.36
N THR A 109 -5.95 -3.31 -15.00
CA THR A 109 -7.25 -3.95 -14.75
C THR A 109 -7.10 -4.98 -13.65
N VAL A 110 -7.72 -4.73 -12.50
CA VAL A 110 -7.58 -5.53 -11.28
C VAL A 110 -8.89 -6.25 -10.97
N HIS A 111 -8.80 -7.50 -10.58
CA HIS A 111 -9.88 -8.21 -9.93
C HIS A 111 -9.72 -8.09 -8.41
N VAL A 112 -10.81 -7.70 -7.76
CA VAL A 112 -10.95 -7.59 -6.30
C VAL A 112 -11.98 -8.64 -5.89
N ASN A 113 -11.59 -9.54 -5.00
CA ASN A 113 -12.45 -10.64 -4.57
C ASN A 113 -13.67 -10.15 -3.74
N PRO A 114 -14.65 -11.01 -3.41
CA PRO A 114 -15.87 -10.58 -2.69
C PRO A 114 -15.62 -9.94 -1.33
N ILE A 115 -14.50 -10.22 -0.68
CA ILE A 115 -14.15 -9.62 0.61
C ILE A 115 -13.40 -8.29 0.47
N GLY A 116 -13.18 -7.79 -0.76
CA GLY A 116 -12.60 -6.48 -1.02
C GLY A 116 -11.09 -6.45 -1.21
N ARG A 117 -10.42 -7.60 -1.39
CA ARG A 117 -8.98 -7.68 -1.59
C ARG A 117 -8.62 -7.87 -3.05
N PRO A 118 -7.65 -7.12 -3.57
CA PRO A 118 -7.13 -7.36 -4.90
C PRO A 118 -6.39 -8.71 -4.94
N ASP A 119 -6.71 -9.55 -5.91
CA ASP A 119 -6.16 -10.91 -6.02
C ASP A 119 -5.51 -11.20 -7.38
N SER A 120 -5.87 -10.48 -8.44
CA SER A 120 -5.29 -10.70 -9.76
C SER A 120 -5.31 -9.46 -10.65
N ILE A 121 -4.39 -9.44 -11.63
CA ILE A 121 -4.34 -8.45 -12.71
C ILE A 121 -4.77 -9.14 -14.00
N LEU A 122 -5.81 -8.60 -14.62
CA LEU A 122 -6.45 -9.24 -15.76
C LEU A 122 -5.77 -8.92 -17.11
N ASN A 123 -5.09 -7.76 -17.20
CA ASN A 123 -4.43 -7.29 -18.43
C ASN A 123 -2.90 -7.27 -18.34
N ILE A 124 -2.30 -8.21 -17.63
CA ILE A 124 -0.84 -8.24 -17.37
C ILE A 124 -0.01 -8.27 -18.66
N ASN A 125 -0.49 -8.91 -19.72
CA ASN A 125 0.23 -9.01 -21.00
C ASN A 125 0.28 -7.63 -21.69
N GLU A 126 -0.81 -6.87 -21.67
CA GLU A 126 -0.87 -5.51 -22.22
C GLU A 126 0.11 -4.58 -21.47
N ILE A 127 0.14 -4.67 -20.14
CA ILE A 127 1.07 -3.91 -19.30
C ILE A 127 2.52 -4.26 -19.66
N ARG A 128 2.83 -5.55 -19.83
CA ARG A 128 4.18 -5.99 -20.22
C ARG A 128 4.62 -5.41 -21.55
N GLU A 129 3.73 -5.39 -22.55
CA GLU A 129 4.04 -4.79 -23.87
C GLU A 129 4.27 -3.28 -23.78
N LEU A 130 3.45 -2.55 -23.00
CA LEU A 130 3.65 -1.12 -22.76
C LEU A 130 5.00 -0.86 -22.07
N CYS A 131 5.32 -1.62 -21.01
CA CYS A 131 6.60 -1.51 -20.32
C CYS A 131 7.79 -1.88 -21.23
N ARG A 132 7.65 -2.90 -22.07
CA ARG A 132 8.66 -3.26 -23.07
C ARG A 132 8.93 -2.09 -24.01
N GLY A 133 7.89 -1.47 -24.57
CA GLY A 133 8.01 -0.31 -25.43
C GLY A 133 8.71 0.87 -24.77
N ALA A 134 8.38 1.15 -23.50
CA ALA A 134 9.03 2.22 -22.74
C ALA A 134 10.51 1.90 -22.46
N ILE A 135 10.84 0.68 -22.03
CA ILE A 135 12.23 0.25 -21.81
C ILE A 135 13.03 0.40 -23.10
N MET A 136 12.51 -0.06 -24.25
CA MET A 136 13.19 0.03 -25.53
C MET A 136 13.45 1.47 -26.01
N LYS A 137 12.57 2.42 -25.66
CA LYS A 137 12.77 3.83 -25.95
C LYS A 137 13.94 4.46 -25.21
N HIS A 138 14.17 4.04 -23.95
CA HIS A 138 15.17 4.63 -23.07
C HIS A 138 16.49 3.89 -23.08
N LEU A 139 16.53 2.64 -23.55
CA LEU A 139 17.76 1.91 -23.73
C LEU A 139 18.40 2.28 -25.07
N ASN A 140 19.54 2.96 -25.02
CA ASN A 140 20.33 3.20 -26.23
C ASN A 140 21.03 1.90 -26.68
N PRO A 141 20.68 1.31 -27.84
CA PRO A 141 21.32 0.07 -28.31
C PRO A 141 22.85 0.20 -28.47
N GLU A 142 23.36 1.41 -28.73
CA GLU A 142 24.78 1.67 -28.89
C GLU A 142 25.58 1.50 -27.60
N MET A 143 24.95 1.68 -26.43
CA MET A 143 25.60 1.41 -25.14
C MET A 143 25.88 -0.09 -24.91
N PHE A 144 25.29 -0.98 -25.70
CA PHE A 144 25.38 -2.43 -25.60
C PHE A 144 25.99 -3.06 -26.87
N SER A 145 26.80 -2.31 -27.56
CA SER A 145 27.48 -2.78 -28.81
C SER A 145 28.47 -3.93 -28.57
N ASP A 146 28.75 -4.29 -27.31
CA ASP A 146 29.55 -5.44 -26.97
C ASP A 146 28.72 -6.73 -27.17
N THR A 147 29.12 -7.54 -28.13
CA THR A 147 28.41 -8.76 -28.62
C THR A 147 28.24 -9.86 -27.56
N THR A 148 28.77 -9.70 -26.36
CA THR A 148 28.64 -10.64 -25.24
C THR A 148 27.36 -10.44 -24.42
N PHE A 149 26.64 -9.34 -24.64
CA PHE A 149 25.47 -8.99 -23.83
C PHE A 149 24.16 -9.37 -24.53
N ASN A 150 23.37 -10.25 -23.92
CA ASN A 150 22.05 -10.57 -24.44
C ASN A 150 21.01 -9.53 -23.99
N TYR A 151 20.83 -8.50 -24.84
CA TYR A 151 19.93 -7.38 -24.63
C TYR A 151 18.48 -7.80 -24.38
N GLU A 152 17.98 -8.80 -25.14
CA GLU A 152 16.61 -9.32 -24.99
C GLU A 152 16.42 -9.98 -23.62
N ALA A 153 17.43 -10.73 -23.15
CA ALA A 153 17.40 -11.32 -21.82
C ALA A 153 17.35 -10.27 -20.69
N LEU A 154 18.02 -9.12 -20.87
CA LEU A 154 17.95 -8.01 -19.91
C LEU A 154 16.56 -7.38 -19.87
N ILE A 155 15.94 -7.13 -21.03
CA ILE A 155 14.58 -6.63 -21.13
C ILE A 155 13.63 -7.59 -20.43
N GLU A 156 13.68 -8.89 -20.72
CA GLU A 156 12.83 -9.89 -20.10
C GLU A 156 13.01 -9.95 -18.57
N LEU A 157 14.25 -9.89 -18.10
CA LEU A 157 14.52 -9.86 -16.66
C LEU A 157 13.94 -8.60 -15.99
N SER A 158 14.04 -7.45 -16.66
CA SER A 158 13.47 -6.19 -16.20
C SER A 158 11.95 -6.26 -16.16
N LEU A 159 11.31 -6.78 -17.21
CA LEU A 159 9.88 -6.98 -17.28
C LEU A 159 9.36 -7.96 -16.21
N GLN A 160 10.08 -9.05 -15.93
CA GLN A 160 9.73 -9.96 -14.84
C GLN A 160 9.74 -9.26 -13.48
N LYS A 161 10.67 -8.35 -13.26
CA LYS A 161 10.76 -7.59 -12.01
C LYS A 161 9.70 -6.50 -11.91
N ILE A 162 9.50 -5.71 -12.98
CA ILE A 162 8.63 -4.52 -12.97
C ILE A 162 7.16 -4.93 -13.11
N CYS A 163 6.83 -5.84 -14.04
CA CYS A 163 5.49 -6.23 -14.40
C CYS A 163 5.06 -7.56 -13.75
N SER A 164 5.56 -7.90 -12.55
CA SER A 164 5.01 -9.04 -11.82
C SER A 164 3.65 -8.67 -11.21
N PRO A 165 2.62 -9.53 -11.28
CA PRO A 165 1.30 -9.24 -10.71
C PRO A 165 1.36 -8.82 -9.25
N LYS A 166 2.15 -9.53 -8.43
CA LYS A 166 2.33 -9.23 -7.02
C LYS A 166 2.89 -7.82 -6.79
N ARG A 167 3.89 -7.41 -7.57
CA ARG A 167 4.49 -6.09 -7.45
C ARG A 167 3.53 -4.99 -7.85
N LEU A 168 2.82 -5.16 -8.98
CA LEU A 168 1.86 -4.17 -9.47
C LEU A 168 0.70 -3.99 -8.48
N LEU A 169 0.17 -5.06 -7.89
CA LEU A 169 -0.87 -4.98 -6.85
C LEU A 169 -0.34 -4.25 -5.60
N SER A 170 0.87 -4.59 -5.17
CA SER A 170 1.53 -3.94 -4.03
C SER A 170 1.74 -2.43 -4.27
N GLU A 171 2.29 -2.07 -5.41
CA GLU A 171 2.55 -0.65 -5.75
C GLU A 171 1.25 0.15 -5.94
N THR A 172 0.20 -0.47 -6.48
CA THR A 172 -1.09 0.19 -6.69
C THR A 172 -1.86 0.43 -5.39
N PHE A 173 -1.91 -0.54 -4.50
CA PHE A 173 -2.83 -0.51 -3.35
C PHE A 173 -2.16 -0.57 -1.99
N GLU A 174 -1.08 -1.33 -1.81
CA GLU A 174 -0.45 -1.53 -0.51
C GLU A 174 0.32 -0.29 -0.03
N SER A 175 0.94 0.47 -0.94
CA SER A 175 1.68 1.69 -0.57
C SER A 175 0.80 2.70 0.16
N SER A 176 -0.44 2.90 -0.31
CA SER A 176 -1.43 3.81 0.25
C SER A 176 -2.43 3.13 1.20
N ASN A 177 -2.41 1.81 1.32
CA ASN A 177 -3.34 1.00 2.09
C ASN A 177 -4.83 1.20 1.70
N LEU A 178 -5.11 1.51 0.43
CA LEU A 178 -6.46 1.83 -0.04
C LEU A 178 -7.46 0.68 0.13
N LEU A 179 -7.02 -0.57 -0.15
CA LEU A 179 -7.86 -1.77 -0.06
C LEU A 179 -7.41 -2.74 1.03
N THR A 180 -6.41 -2.38 1.82
CA THR A 180 -5.73 -3.29 2.76
C THR A 180 -6.65 -3.78 3.87
N PHE A 181 -7.58 -2.97 4.34
CA PHE A 181 -8.38 -3.27 5.54
C PHE A 181 -9.68 -4.04 5.29
N TYR A 182 -10.08 -4.22 4.02
CA TYR A 182 -11.31 -4.97 3.71
C TYR A 182 -11.18 -6.45 4.05
N GLY A 183 -12.25 -7.02 4.57
CA GLY A 183 -12.35 -8.44 4.91
C GLY A 183 -11.52 -8.88 6.13
N TYR A 184 -10.99 -7.95 6.91
CA TYR A 184 -10.38 -8.22 8.22
C TYR A 184 -11.35 -7.87 9.36
N ASP A 185 -11.29 -8.66 10.43
CA ASP A 185 -11.89 -8.23 11.71
C ASP A 185 -10.94 -7.22 12.37
N LEU A 186 -11.32 -5.95 12.28
CA LEU A 186 -10.53 -4.83 12.81
C LEU A 186 -10.51 -4.80 14.35
N ASN A 187 -11.39 -5.56 15.02
CA ASN A 187 -11.39 -5.71 16.48
C ASN A 187 -10.40 -6.77 16.96
N SER A 188 -9.83 -7.57 16.07
CA SER A 188 -8.88 -8.62 16.44
C SER A 188 -7.57 -8.07 17.04
N GLY A 189 -7.23 -6.81 16.77
CA GLY A 189 -6.00 -6.16 17.21
C GLY A 189 -4.74 -6.69 16.52
N ILE A 190 -4.84 -7.76 15.73
CA ILE A 190 -3.72 -8.41 15.03
C ILE A 190 -3.86 -8.14 13.54
N PHE A 191 -2.80 -7.59 12.95
CA PHE A 191 -2.75 -7.35 11.51
C PHE A 191 -1.38 -7.75 10.94
N PRO A 192 -1.31 -8.37 9.75
CA PRO A 192 -0.03 -8.74 9.15
C PRO A 192 0.81 -7.49 8.84
N SER A 193 1.97 -7.35 9.52
CA SER A 193 2.83 -6.17 9.34
C SER A 193 3.26 -5.96 7.89
N GLY A 194 3.51 -7.04 7.15
CA GLY A 194 3.87 -6.97 5.73
C GLY A 194 2.82 -6.31 4.83
N GLU A 195 1.53 -6.45 5.15
CA GLU A 195 0.44 -5.83 4.38
C GLU A 195 0.32 -4.32 4.65
N ILE A 196 0.80 -3.87 5.81
CA ILE A 196 0.73 -2.45 6.21
C ILE A 196 1.98 -1.68 5.78
N VAL A 197 3.16 -2.21 6.11
CA VAL A 197 4.43 -1.51 5.84
C VAL A 197 5.07 -1.90 4.53
N GLY A 198 4.53 -2.93 3.87
CA GLY A 198 5.11 -3.55 2.70
C GLY A 198 6.03 -4.72 3.07
N TYR A 199 5.97 -5.80 2.29
CA TYR A 199 6.69 -7.04 2.57
C TYR A 199 8.21 -6.89 2.61
N LYS A 200 8.77 -5.93 1.85
CA LYS A 200 10.21 -5.67 1.85
C LYS A 200 10.68 -5.10 3.19
N LEU A 201 9.97 -4.10 3.73
CA LEU A 201 10.29 -3.51 5.02
C LEU A 201 10.04 -4.51 6.17
N ALA A 202 8.94 -5.26 6.12
CA ALA A 202 8.67 -6.31 7.11
C ALA A 202 9.72 -7.43 7.08
N ALA A 203 10.33 -7.72 5.92
CA ALA A 203 11.41 -8.70 5.82
C ALA A 203 12.74 -8.19 6.39
N LEU A 204 12.97 -6.87 6.42
CA LEU A 204 14.13 -6.26 7.06
C LEU A 204 14.03 -6.28 8.59
N ASP A 205 12.81 -6.31 9.12
CA ASP A 205 12.54 -6.35 10.56
C ASP A 205 11.46 -7.41 10.86
N PRO A 206 11.84 -8.70 10.93
CA PRO A 206 10.91 -9.81 11.17
C PRO A 206 10.18 -9.72 12.52
N GLU A 207 10.76 -9.01 13.50
CA GLU A 207 10.19 -8.78 14.82
C GLU A 207 9.26 -7.57 14.89
N LEU A 208 9.03 -6.90 13.75
CA LEU A 208 8.09 -5.77 13.67
C LEU A 208 6.68 -6.23 14.04
N LYS A 209 6.23 -5.80 15.21
CA LYS A 209 4.87 -6.05 15.72
C LYS A 209 4.02 -4.83 15.49
N THR A 210 2.85 -5.04 14.91
CA THR A 210 1.87 -3.99 14.67
C THR A 210 0.63 -4.20 15.53
N LEU A 211 0.16 -3.13 16.14
CA LEU A 211 -1.10 -3.06 16.89
C LEU A 211 -2.08 -2.20 16.10
N LEU A 212 -3.20 -2.81 15.74
CA LEU A 212 -4.32 -2.15 15.11
C LEU A 212 -5.40 -1.85 16.15
N MET A 213 -5.97 -0.66 16.09
CA MET A 213 -7.18 -0.30 16.85
C MET A 213 -8.18 0.32 15.90
N ALA A 214 -9.41 -0.15 15.93
CA ALA A 214 -10.51 0.41 15.17
C ALA A 214 -11.58 0.95 16.11
N THR A 215 -12.14 2.09 15.76
CA THR A 215 -13.24 2.73 16.51
C THR A 215 -14.35 3.10 15.56
N LYS A 216 -15.54 2.59 15.81
CA LYS A 216 -16.76 3.00 15.12
C LYS A 216 -17.34 4.22 15.83
N GLN A 217 -17.26 5.39 15.19
CA GLN A 217 -17.78 6.63 15.79
C GLN A 217 -19.30 6.76 15.63
N ASN A 218 -19.83 6.39 14.46
CA ASN A 218 -21.23 6.37 14.11
C ASN A 218 -21.48 5.15 13.23
N ASN A 219 -22.75 4.90 12.84
CA ASN A 219 -23.04 3.77 11.95
C ASN A 219 -22.25 3.78 10.63
N ASP A 220 -21.75 4.95 10.19
CA ASP A 220 -21.17 5.14 8.87
C ASP A 220 -19.68 5.52 8.89
N ILE A 221 -19.11 5.82 10.08
CA ILE A 221 -17.70 6.25 10.20
C ILE A 221 -16.91 5.25 11.04
N VAL A 222 -15.84 4.74 10.47
CA VAL A 222 -14.84 3.87 11.12
C VAL A 222 -13.48 4.55 11.05
N GLU A 223 -12.84 4.71 12.19
CA GLU A 223 -11.46 5.14 12.30
C GLU A 223 -10.57 3.95 12.65
N VAL A 224 -9.49 3.78 11.90
CA VAL A 224 -8.49 2.75 12.11
C VAL A 224 -7.17 3.43 12.43
N THR A 225 -6.56 3.06 13.52
CA THR A 225 -5.21 3.52 13.89
C THR A 225 -4.26 2.35 14.02
N LEU A 226 -3.01 2.59 13.69
CA LEU A 226 -1.96 1.59 13.74
C LEU A 226 -0.71 2.17 14.37
N SER A 227 -0.06 1.37 15.20
CA SER A 227 1.28 1.62 15.68
C SER A 227 2.10 0.33 15.60
N GLY A 228 3.39 0.46 15.35
CA GLY A 228 4.30 -0.68 15.31
C GLY A 228 5.72 -0.27 15.62
N ASN A 229 6.46 -1.18 16.25
CA ASN A 229 7.88 -1.05 16.53
C ASN A 229 8.55 -2.39 16.26
N GLY A 230 9.69 -2.33 15.57
CA GLY A 230 10.56 -3.45 15.33
C GLY A 230 11.89 -3.32 16.05
N ASP A 231 12.65 -4.41 16.11
CA ASP A 231 13.95 -4.47 16.78
C ASP A 231 15.08 -3.91 15.92
N GLN A 232 14.87 -3.79 14.58
CA GLN A 232 15.82 -3.21 13.64
C GLN A 232 15.60 -1.70 13.43
N GLY A 233 14.95 -1.01 14.37
CA GLY A 233 14.74 0.43 14.35
C GLY A 233 13.58 0.89 13.45
N ILE A 234 12.80 -0.02 12.87
CA ILE A 234 11.60 0.34 12.11
C ILE A 234 10.47 0.70 13.08
N LYS A 235 9.86 1.86 12.87
CA LYS A 235 8.64 2.28 13.56
C LYS A 235 7.61 2.65 12.53
N VAL A 236 6.35 2.28 12.77
CA VAL A 236 5.23 2.63 11.91
C VAL A 236 4.10 3.24 12.74
N LYS A 237 3.47 4.28 12.19
CA LYS A 237 2.22 4.85 12.68
C LYS A 237 1.30 5.09 11.49
N GLY A 238 0.00 4.90 11.69
CA GLY A 238 -0.97 5.17 10.64
C GLY A 238 -2.34 5.50 11.21
N SER A 239 -3.15 6.17 10.40
CA SER A 239 -4.55 6.52 10.70
C SER A 239 -5.34 6.54 9.40
N TRP A 240 -6.49 5.90 9.39
CA TRP A 240 -7.40 5.84 8.25
C TRP A 240 -8.83 6.09 8.70
N THR A 241 -9.54 6.90 7.93
CA THR A 241 -10.97 7.21 8.18
C THR A 241 -11.79 6.69 7.01
N PHE A 242 -12.76 5.84 7.31
CA PHE A 242 -13.72 5.31 6.36
C PHE A 242 -15.10 5.90 6.64
N ALA A 243 -15.79 6.31 5.59
CA ALA A 243 -17.21 6.69 5.66
C ALA A 243 -18.00 5.82 4.67
N ASN A 244 -19.09 5.20 5.14
CA ASN A 244 -19.84 4.20 4.37
C ASN A 244 -18.92 3.11 3.78
N ASN A 245 -18.00 2.62 4.58
CA ASN A 245 -16.94 1.67 4.23
C ASN A 245 -15.92 2.16 3.17
N LEU A 246 -16.04 3.38 2.65
CA LEU A 246 -15.12 3.93 1.67
C LEU A 246 -14.04 4.78 2.34
N LEU A 247 -12.76 4.51 2.02
CA LEU A 247 -11.66 5.33 2.53
C LEU A 247 -11.82 6.79 2.11
N GLN A 248 -11.84 7.69 3.08
CA GLN A 248 -11.89 9.15 2.87
C GLN A 248 -10.50 9.78 2.97
N HIS A 249 -9.75 9.36 3.97
CA HIS A 249 -8.41 9.84 4.24
C HIS A 249 -7.60 8.74 4.93
N GLY A 250 -6.35 8.61 4.55
CA GLY A 250 -5.39 7.73 5.18
C GLY A 250 -4.03 8.40 5.30
N SER A 251 -3.32 8.12 6.36
CA SER A 251 -1.92 8.52 6.53
C SER A 251 -1.12 7.37 7.14
N LYS A 252 0.12 7.23 6.68
CA LYS A 252 1.06 6.23 7.18
C LYS A 252 2.46 6.86 7.22
N LYS A 253 3.08 6.82 8.39
CA LYS A 253 4.46 7.25 8.59
C LYS A 253 5.32 6.07 9.01
N ILE A 254 6.40 5.84 8.27
CA ILE A 254 7.41 4.83 8.55
C ILE A 254 8.70 5.57 8.85
N THR A 255 9.33 5.24 9.96
CA THR A 255 10.68 5.74 10.29
C THR A 255 11.60 4.55 10.47
N TRP A 256 12.80 4.66 9.96
CA TRP A 256 13.84 3.65 10.09
C TRP A 256 15.16 4.33 10.43
N ASP A 257 15.72 3.97 11.57
CA ASP A 257 17.00 4.50 12.06
C ASP A 257 18.00 3.35 12.13
N MET A 258 19.07 3.41 11.33
CA MET A 258 20.09 2.38 11.29
C MET A 258 21.47 2.97 10.97
N TYR A 259 22.45 2.68 11.81
CA TYR A 259 23.89 2.97 11.59
C TYR A 259 24.19 4.42 11.17
N GLY A 260 23.56 5.41 11.84
CA GLY A 260 23.81 6.82 11.55
C GLY A 260 23.06 7.36 10.31
N THR A 261 22.19 6.52 9.72
CA THR A 261 21.27 6.93 8.65
C THR A 261 19.83 6.81 9.16
N SER A 262 19.04 7.84 8.97
CA SER A 262 17.59 7.81 9.21
C SER A 262 16.82 7.97 7.91
N MET A 263 15.72 7.23 7.79
CA MET A 263 14.77 7.36 6.69
C MET A 263 13.38 7.58 7.26
N VAL A 264 12.69 8.57 6.73
CA VAL A 264 11.29 8.84 7.03
C VAL A 264 10.51 8.77 5.73
N ILE A 265 9.47 7.94 5.71
CA ILE A 265 8.50 7.88 4.61
C ILE A 265 7.14 8.26 5.19
N ASP A 266 6.53 9.30 4.66
CA ASP A 266 5.18 9.74 5.00
C ASP A 266 4.27 9.59 3.77
N ILE A 267 3.23 8.77 3.88
CA ILE A 267 2.32 8.48 2.79
C ILE A 267 0.93 8.94 3.19
N THR A 268 0.30 9.75 2.37
CA THR A 268 -1.09 10.15 2.55
C THR A 268 -1.92 9.75 1.34
N ALA A 269 -3.17 9.40 1.59
CA ALA A 269 -4.17 9.12 0.56
C ALA A 269 -5.46 9.87 0.92
N LYS A 270 -6.01 10.63 -0.01
CA LYS A 270 -7.22 11.44 0.21
C LYS A 270 -8.17 11.27 -0.96
N LEU A 271 -9.41 10.90 -0.67
CA LEU A 271 -10.50 10.86 -1.66
C LEU A 271 -10.78 12.28 -2.17
N CYS A 272 -10.70 12.47 -3.48
CA CYS A 272 -11.07 13.71 -4.14
C CYS A 272 -12.59 13.77 -4.35
N LYS A 273 -13.18 14.93 -4.11
CA LYS A 273 -14.61 15.16 -4.30
C LYS A 273 -14.91 15.51 -5.76
#